data_492eeee997335c401c37f8096ea63c9e
#
_entry.id   492eeee997335c401c37f8096ea63c9e
#
_cell.length_a   1.000
_cell.length_b   1.000
_cell.length_c   1.000
_cell.angle_alpha   90.00
_cell.angle_beta   90.00
_cell.angle_gamma   90.00
#
_symmetry.space_group_name_H-M   'P 1'
#
loop_
_entity.id
_entity.type
_entity.pdbx_description
1 polymer ?
#
loop_
_entity_poly.entity_id
_entity_poly.type
_entity_poly.pdbx_seq_one_letter_code
_entity_poly.pdbx_strand_id
1 'polypeptide(L)'
;MKNIFISVLLTLALCPSQMKAQQNPILPGFHADPEITYSNQTHRYYIYSTTDGTPGWGGYTYQCFSSADLKEWRDEGEVLNAKNGQIAWADGNLWAPAVQEVKVGKGKYKYYLYYSANPKAGGGKQIGVAVSDSPTGPFVDHGKPIVSKAPEGCRGQQIDVDVFIDPRSKKPYLYWGNGYMAGAELQKDMTTIKPQTMKVLTPEGGTLQDYAYREAPYVFYRNGIYYFMWSVDDTGSANYHVAYGTSKSPLGPITVAKEPIVIQQDPAHAIYGTAHNSVINIPGTDEWYIVYHRINKYFIKADEQPGVHREVCIDRMEFNADGTIKPVTPTNAVTNKDGSIDLITDGTIKPIDSTPSIVRK
;
A
#
# COMPACT_ATOMS: atom_id res chain seq x y z
N MET A 1 3.78 44.67 60.62
CA MET A 1 3.26 44.53 59.25
C MET A 1 3.67 43.18 58.75
N LYS A 2 2.72 42.24 58.65
CA LYS A 2 2.95 40.84 58.20
C LYS A 2 2.58 40.77 56.72
N ASN A 3 3.55 40.52 55.85
CA ASN A 3 3.30 40.29 54.42
C ASN A 3 2.80 38.85 54.22
N ILE A 4 1.56 38.73 53.73
CA ILE A 4 0.97 37.47 53.29
C ILE A 4 1.29 37.30 51.81
N PHE A 5 2.13 36.30 51.46
CA PHE A 5 2.31 35.84 50.08
C PHE A 5 1.20 34.87 49.69
N ILE A 6 0.36 35.26 48.78
CA ILE A 6 -0.63 34.38 48.16
C ILE A 6 0.03 33.72 46.97
N SER A 7 0.35 32.41 47.09
CA SER A 7 0.77 31.58 45.97
C SER A 7 -0.45 31.16 45.15
N VAL A 8 -0.58 31.70 43.96
CA VAL A 8 -1.58 31.22 42.97
C VAL A 8 -1.03 29.98 42.30
N LEU A 9 -1.60 28.82 42.66
CA LEU A 9 -1.35 27.57 41.96
C LEU A 9 -2.12 27.58 40.62
N LEU A 10 -1.39 27.75 39.52
CA LEU A 10 -1.95 27.61 38.16
C LEU A 10 -2.06 26.13 37.86
N THR A 11 -3.22 25.52 38.06
CA THR A 11 -3.54 24.17 37.58
C THR A 11 -3.71 24.23 36.05
N LEU A 12 -2.68 23.80 35.30
CA LEU A 12 -2.84 23.49 33.89
C LEU A 12 -3.78 22.26 33.80
N ALA A 13 -5.01 22.51 33.39
CA ALA A 13 -5.91 21.47 32.95
C ALA A 13 -5.35 20.91 31.65
N LEU A 14 -4.69 19.74 31.71
CA LEU A 14 -4.43 18.90 30.56
C LEU A 14 -5.81 18.45 30.03
N CYS A 15 -6.34 19.15 29.02
CA CYS A 15 -7.40 18.60 28.20
C CYS A 15 -6.86 17.31 27.59
N PRO A 16 -7.49 16.13 27.83
CA PRO A 16 -7.15 14.95 27.06
C PRO A 16 -7.47 15.28 25.60
N SER A 17 -6.45 15.33 24.76
CA SER A 17 -6.67 15.36 23.30
C SER A 17 -7.49 14.10 22.99
N GLN A 18 -8.74 14.24 22.65
CA GLN A 18 -9.55 13.16 22.11
C GLN A 18 -8.82 12.70 20.86
N MET A 19 -8.19 11.54 20.92
CA MET A 19 -7.69 10.87 19.74
C MET A 19 -8.90 10.62 18.85
N LYS A 20 -9.04 11.39 17.76
CA LYS A 20 -10.03 11.08 16.73
C LYS A 20 -9.77 9.63 16.31
N ALA A 21 -10.78 8.79 16.38
CA ALA A 21 -10.70 7.44 15.86
C ALA A 21 -10.32 7.50 14.39
N GLN A 22 -9.48 6.58 13.97
CA GLN A 22 -9.07 6.44 12.58
C GLN A 22 -10.30 6.11 11.75
N GLN A 23 -10.48 6.79 10.61
CA GLN A 23 -11.63 6.60 9.73
C GLN A 23 -11.21 5.73 8.55
N ASN A 24 -11.79 4.55 8.43
CA ASN A 24 -11.68 3.71 7.25
C ASN A 24 -13.01 3.62 6.49
N PRO A 25 -13.02 3.78 5.16
CA PRO A 25 -11.89 4.05 4.27
C PRO A 25 -11.34 5.48 4.42
N ILE A 26 -10.03 5.66 4.17
CA ILE A 26 -9.35 6.96 4.31
C ILE A 26 -9.37 7.82 3.04
N LEU A 27 -9.69 7.23 1.89
CA LEU A 27 -9.77 7.93 0.60
C LEU A 27 -11.20 7.91 0.08
N PRO A 28 -11.64 8.96 -0.63
CA PRO A 28 -12.95 8.98 -1.27
C PRO A 28 -12.95 8.14 -2.56
N GLY A 29 -14.05 7.45 -2.83
CA GLY A 29 -14.22 6.64 -4.04
C GLY A 29 -13.60 5.25 -3.95
N PHE A 30 -13.45 4.60 -5.12
CA PHE A 30 -12.87 3.26 -5.20
C PHE A 30 -11.41 3.34 -5.62
N HIS A 31 -10.56 2.89 -4.73
CA HIS A 31 -9.11 2.82 -4.89
C HIS A 31 -8.58 1.52 -4.32
N ALA A 32 -7.58 0.95 -4.97
CA ALA A 32 -7.01 -0.32 -4.57
C ALA A 32 -5.50 -0.31 -4.59
N ASP A 33 -4.90 -1.40 -4.08
CA ASP A 33 -3.46 -1.67 -4.18
C ASP A 33 -2.63 -0.46 -3.71
N PRO A 34 -2.88 0.05 -2.48
CA PRO A 34 -2.30 1.31 -2.03
C PRO A 34 -0.81 1.17 -1.73
N GLU A 35 -0.03 2.05 -2.31
CA GLU A 35 1.36 2.29 -1.94
C GLU A 35 1.48 3.56 -1.12
N ILE A 36 1.96 3.44 0.13
CA ILE A 36 2.23 4.59 0.99
C ILE A 36 3.72 4.86 1.11
N THR A 37 4.11 6.12 0.96
CA THR A 37 5.48 6.55 1.18
C THR A 37 5.55 7.87 1.96
N TYR A 38 6.64 8.08 2.70
CA TYR A 38 6.96 9.38 3.31
C TYR A 38 8.01 10.09 2.48
N SER A 39 7.75 11.35 2.13
CA SER A 39 8.71 12.17 1.42
C SER A 39 9.57 13.00 2.38
N ASN A 40 10.88 12.78 2.35
CA ASN A 40 11.84 13.62 3.06
C ASN A 40 11.99 15.01 2.42
N GLN A 41 11.57 15.16 1.17
CA GLN A 41 11.58 16.44 0.46
C GLN A 41 10.48 17.38 0.99
N THR A 42 9.26 16.84 1.17
CA THR A 42 8.07 17.65 1.49
C THR A 42 7.60 17.48 2.93
N HIS A 43 8.15 16.51 3.67
CA HIS A 43 7.74 16.12 5.02
C HIS A 43 6.25 15.75 5.10
N ARG A 44 5.74 15.03 4.06
CA ARG A 44 4.36 14.55 3.97
C ARG A 44 4.33 13.08 3.57
N TYR A 45 3.23 12.43 3.89
CA TYR A 45 2.89 11.10 3.41
C TYR A 45 2.15 11.19 2.09
N TYR A 46 2.36 10.21 1.21
CA TYR A 46 1.70 10.10 -0.07
C TYR A 46 1.17 8.69 -0.26
N ILE A 47 -0.06 8.56 -0.76
CA ILE A 47 -0.63 7.31 -1.23
C ILE A 47 -0.83 7.40 -2.74
N TYR A 48 -0.36 6.37 -3.42
CA TYR A 48 -0.63 6.11 -4.83
C TYR A 48 -1.48 4.85 -4.92
N SER A 49 -2.46 4.83 -5.81
CA SER A 49 -3.40 3.71 -5.85
C SER A 49 -3.85 3.39 -7.27
N THR A 50 -4.21 2.13 -7.49
CA THR A 50 -5.00 1.72 -8.64
C THR A 50 -6.37 2.40 -8.57
N THR A 51 -6.83 3.01 -9.67
CA THR A 51 -8.20 3.52 -9.77
C THR A 51 -9.16 2.39 -10.05
N ASP A 52 -10.15 2.22 -9.20
CA ASP A 52 -11.19 1.20 -9.27
C ASP A 52 -12.56 1.76 -9.73
N GLY A 53 -13.60 0.93 -9.71
CA GLY A 53 -14.94 1.29 -10.17
C GLY A 53 -15.14 1.21 -11.68
N THR A 54 -14.15 0.71 -12.43
CA THR A 54 -14.22 0.56 -13.89
C THR A 54 -14.42 -0.92 -14.24
N PRO A 55 -15.47 -1.27 -15.00
CA PRO A 55 -15.73 -2.65 -15.41
C PRO A 55 -14.55 -3.29 -16.16
N GLY A 56 -14.36 -4.60 -16.00
CA GLY A 56 -13.35 -5.36 -16.72
C GLY A 56 -11.92 -5.08 -16.29
N TRP A 57 -11.70 -4.63 -15.03
CA TRP A 57 -10.39 -4.33 -14.48
C TRP A 57 -9.66 -3.18 -15.19
N GLY A 58 -10.41 -2.21 -15.70
CA GLY A 58 -9.96 -1.15 -16.60
C GLY A 58 -9.43 0.10 -15.92
N GLY A 59 -8.63 0.02 -14.86
CA GLY A 59 -7.90 1.18 -14.33
C GLY A 59 -6.87 1.68 -15.34
N TYR A 60 -6.88 2.98 -15.65
CA TYR A 60 -5.98 3.59 -16.66
C TYR A 60 -5.08 4.68 -16.09
N THR A 61 -5.31 5.05 -14.82
CA THR A 61 -4.63 6.17 -14.17
C THR A 61 -4.22 5.81 -12.76
N TYR A 62 -3.19 6.47 -12.26
CA TYR A 62 -2.91 6.51 -10.84
C TYR A 62 -3.29 7.86 -10.27
N GLN A 63 -4.02 7.82 -9.17
CA GLN A 63 -4.34 8.97 -8.33
C GLN A 63 -3.32 9.06 -7.20
N CYS A 64 -2.95 10.28 -6.83
CA CYS A 64 -2.06 10.57 -5.70
C CYS A 64 -2.82 11.35 -4.63
N PHE A 65 -2.65 10.93 -3.38
CA PHE A 65 -3.18 11.62 -2.22
C PHE A 65 -2.06 11.97 -1.25
N SER A 66 -2.14 13.10 -0.56
CA SER A 66 -1.13 13.49 0.43
C SER A 66 -1.73 13.79 1.79
N SER A 67 -0.97 13.51 2.85
CA SER A 67 -1.33 13.81 4.23
C SER A 67 -0.14 14.34 5.02
N ALA A 68 -0.39 15.21 5.99
CA ALA A 68 0.62 15.63 6.96
C ALA A 68 0.63 14.74 8.21
N ASP A 69 -0.47 14.01 8.48
CA ASP A 69 -0.73 13.38 9.78
C ASP A 69 -1.37 11.98 9.70
N LEU A 70 -1.53 11.43 8.47
CA LEU A 70 -2.21 10.17 8.16
C LEU A 70 -3.72 10.18 8.42
N LYS A 71 -4.32 11.32 8.76
CA LYS A 71 -5.75 11.44 9.11
C LYS A 71 -6.53 12.18 8.05
N GLU A 72 -6.00 13.33 7.62
CA GLU A 72 -6.63 14.16 6.60
C GLU A 72 -5.86 14.00 5.29
N TRP A 73 -6.55 13.57 4.24
CA TRP A 73 -5.97 13.30 2.93
C TRP A 73 -6.46 14.32 1.90
N ARG A 74 -5.52 14.87 1.18
CA ARG A 74 -5.76 15.79 0.08
C ARG A 74 -5.55 15.05 -1.24
N ASP A 75 -6.51 15.18 -2.15
CA ASP A 75 -6.38 14.73 -3.53
C ASP A 75 -5.39 15.65 -4.28
N GLU A 76 -4.28 15.09 -4.74
CA GLU A 76 -3.25 15.78 -5.52
C GLU A 76 -3.48 15.61 -7.03
N GLY A 77 -4.43 14.77 -7.43
CA GLY A 77 -4.79 14.50 -8.80
C GLY A 77 -4.08 13.30 -9.42
N GLU A 78 -4.26 13.18 -10.73
CA GLU A 78 -3.67 12.13 -11.56
C GLU A 78 -2.18 12.34 -11.76
N VAL A 79 -1.37 11.31 -11.57
CA VAL A 79 0.10 11.38 -11.70
C VAL A 79 0.64 10.60 -12.90
N LEU A 80 -0.09 9.60 -13.38
CA LEU A 80 0.26 8.82 -14.58
C LEU A 80 -1.01 8.31 -15.26
N ASN A 81 -1.04 8.33 -16.61
CA ASN A 81 -2.19 7.91 -17.41
C ASN A 81 -1.73 7.14 -18.64
N ALA A 82 -2.24 5.92 -18.82
CA ALA A 82 -1.92 5.07 -19.96
C ALA A 82 -2.64 5.46 -21.25
N LYS A 83 -3.74 6.22 -21.18
CA LYS A 83 -4.57 6.55 -22.35
C LYS A 83 -4.19 7.86 -23.04
N ASN A 84 -3.41 8.72 -22.40
CA ASN A 84 -3.02 10.03 -22.95
C ASN A 84 -1.64 10.03 -23.66
N GLY A 85 -1.01 8.85 -23.83
CA GLY A 85 0.27 8.72 -24.49
C GLY A 85 1.50 8.92 -23.60
N GLN A 86 1.33 9.11 -22.30
CA GLN A 86 2.44 9.21 -21.34
C GLN A 86 3.29 7.94 -21.30
N ILE A 87 2.71 6.77 -21.59
CA ILE A 87 3.41 5.49 -21.62
C ILE A 87 3.54 5.03 -23.08
N ALA A 88 4.75 5.01 -23.60
CA ALA A 88 5.00 4.72 -25.02
C ALA A 88 4.63 3.27 -25.41
N TRP A 89 4.88 2.31 -24.53
CA TRP A 89 4.79 0.86 -24.79
C TRP A 89 3.48 0.21 -24.32
N ALA A 90 2.69 0.88 -23.45
CA ALA A 90 1.44 0.35 -22.89
C ALA A 90 0.29 1.34 -23.05
N ASP A 91 -0.94 0.86 -22.97
CA ASP A 91 -2.15 1.66 -23.19
C ASP A 91 -3.30 1.32 -22.24
N GLY A 92 -3.08 0.55 -21.19
CA GLY A 92 -4.14 0.23 -20.26
C GLY A 92 -3.76 -0.60 -19.06
N ASN A 93 -4.72 -0.70 -18.17
CA ASN A 93 -4.69 -1.50 -16.96
C ASN A 93 -3.45 -1.21 -16.11
N LEU A 94 -3.32 0.06 -15.68
CA LEU A 94 -2.34 0.45 -14.68
C LEU A 94 -2.76 -0.08 -13.31
N TRP A 95 -2.00 -1.06 -12.79
CA TRP A 95 -2.30 -1.71 -11.53
C TRP A 95 -1.11 -1.67 -10.59
N ALA A 96 -1.44 -1.67 -9.27
CA ALA A 96 -0.52 -1.85 -8.17
C ALA A 96 0.78 -1.02 -8.32
N PRO A 97 0.71 0.29 -8.07
CA PRO A 97 1.89 1.15 -8.10
C PRO A 97 2.80 0.86 -6.91
N ALA A 98 4.11 1.07 -7.09
CA ALA A 98 5.06 1.20 -5.99
C ALA A 98 5.92 2.45 -6.20
N VAL A 99 6.20 3.22 -5.14
CA VAL A 99 6.95 4.47 -5.26
C VAL A 99 8.11 4.54 -4.29
N GLN A 100 9.29 4.85 -4.81
CA GLN A 100 10.48 5.04 -4.01
C GLN A 100 11.07 6.44 -4.19
N GLU A 101 11.18 7.19 -3.08
CA GLU A 101 11.97 8.41 -3.03
C GLU A 101 13.46 8.09 -2.95
N VAL A 102 14.28 8.71 -3.78
CA VAL A 102 15.74 8.59 -3.77
C VAL A 102 16.40 9.96 -3.69
N LYS A 103 17.25 10.15 -2.69
CA LYS A 103 18.05 11.37 -2.58
C LYS A 103 19.20 11.33 -3.60
N VAL A 104 19.19 12.26 -4.55
CA VAL A 104 20.18 12.32 -5.64
C VAL A 104 21.21 13.45 -5.45
N GLY A 105 21.05 14.28 -4.43
CA GLY A 105 21.96 15.38 -4.11
C GLY A 105 21.54 16.14 -2.85
N LYS A 106 22.24 17.20 -2.50
CA LYS A 106 21.86 18.04 -1.35
C LYS A 106 20.52 18.71 -1.63
N GLY A 107 19.48 18.32 -0.87
CA GLY A 107 18.11 18.83 -1.04
C GLY A 107 17.44 18.45 -2.36
N LYS A 108 17.99 17.49 -3.12
CA LYS A 108 17.43 17.04 -4.38
C LYS A 108 17.01 15.58 -4.27
N TYR A 109 15.83 15.29 -4.74
CA TYR A 109 15.20 13.97 -4.71
C TYR A 109 14.63 13.61 -6.07
N LYS A 110 14.50 12.32 -6.33
CA LYS A 110 13.73 11.74 -7.43
C LYS A 110 12.77 10.70 -6.88
N TYR A 111 11.64 10.59 -7.55
CA TYR A 111 10.60 9.62 -7.25
C TYR A 111 10.51 8.65 -8.40
N TYR A 112 10.64 7.36 -8.10
CA TYR A 112 10.53 6.28 -9.08
C TYR A 112 9.22 5.57 -8.84
N LEU A 113 8.28 5.71 -9.78
CA LEU A 113 6.98 5.06 -9.75
C LEU A 113 7.04 3.84 -10.67
N TYR A 114 6.97 2.66 -10.08
CA TYR A 114 6.87 1.40 -10.78
C TYR A 114 5.41 1.03 -10.94
N TYR A 115 5.09 0.37 -12.05
CA TYR A 115 3.70 0.10 -12.40
C TYR A 115 3.57 -1.14 -13.29
N SER A 116 2.42 -1.82 -13.18
CA SER A 116 2.04 -2.93 -14.07
C SER A 116 1.12 -2.41 -15.15
N ALA A 117 1.36 -2.77 -16.41
CA ALA A 117 0.53 -2.32 -17.52
C ALA A 117 0.40 -3.37 -18.63
N ASN A 118 -0.68 -3.26 -19.42
CA ASN A 118 -0.87 -4.06 -20.63
C ASN A 118 -0.06 -3.44 -21.78
N PRO A 119 0.87 -4.20 -22.40
CA PRO A 119 1.62 -3.71 -23.53
C PRO A 119 0.73 -3.59 -24.79
N LYS A 120 0.93 -2.53 -25.59
CA LYS A 120 0.25 -2.32 -26.89
C LYS A 120 0.45 -3.46 -27.86
N ALA A 121 1.60 -4.13 -27.77
CA ALA A 121 1.92 -5.29 -28.61
C ALA A 121 1.15 -6.57 -28.22
N GLY A 122 0.31 -6.51 -27.19
CA GLY A 122 -0.36 -7.68 -26.64
C GLY A 122 0.55 -8.54 -25.78
N GLY A 123 0.02 -9.66 -25.29
CA GLY A 123 0.70 -10.57 -24.36
C GLY A 123 0.32 -10.32 -22.90
N GLY A 124 1.11 -10.88 -21.97
CA GLY A 124 0.91 -10.70 -20.54
C GLY A 124 1.35 -9.32 -20.04
N LYS A 125 0.88 -8.94 -18.86
CA LYS A 125 1.31 -7.70 -18.22
C LYS A 125 2.81 -7.63 -18.01
N GLN A 126 3.30 -6.40 -18.04
CA GLN A 126 4.72 -6.06 -17.89
C GLN A 126 4.87 -4.92 -16.88
N ILE A 127 6.03 -4.83 -16.28
CA ILE A 127 6.34 -3.79 -15.28
C ILE A 127 7.19 -2.70 -15.94
N GLY A 128 6.74 -1.45 -15.82
CA GLY A 128 7.46 -0.25 -16.21
C GLY A 128 7.91 0.57 -15.01
N VAL A 129 8.62 1.65 -15.28
CA VAL A 129 9.00 2.66 -14.30
C VAL A 129 8.92 4.05 -14.93
N ALA A 130 8.36 4.99 -14.18
CA ALA A 130 8.33 6.41 -14.52
C ALA A 130 9.01 7.23 -13.41
N VAL A 131 9.59 8.37 -13.77
CA VAL A 131 10.45 9.16 -12.88
C VAL A 131 9.95 10.59 -12.79
N SER A 132 9.98 11.17 -11.58
CA SER A 132 9.66 12.57 -11.34
C SER A 132 10.64 13.21 -10.33
N ASP A 133 10.71 14.54 -10.33
CA ASP A 133 11.41 15.33 -9.31
C ASP A 133 10.46 15.77 -8.17
N SER A 134 9.16 15.40 -8.27
CA SER A 134 8.12 15.70 -7.28
C SER A 134 7.30 14.44 -6.96
N PRO A 135 6.84 14.27 -5.70
CA PRO A 135 5.96 13.14 -5.36
C PRO A 135 4.61 13.20 -6.08
N THR A 136 4.18 14.37 -6.50
CA THR A 136 2.91 14.58 -7.23
C THR A 136 3.09 14.61 -8.75
N GLY A 137 4.27 14.22 -9.26
CA GLY A 137 4.54 14.23 -10.68
C GLY A 137 4.89 15.62 -11.25
N PRO A 138 4.83 15.81 -12.57
CA PRO A 138 4.51 14.78 -13.55
C PRO A 138 5.57 13.66 -13.60
N PHE A 139 5.11 12.42 -13.72
CA PHE A 139 6.00 11.27 -13.92
C PHE A 139 6.24 11.05 -15.42
N VAL A 140 7.50 10.82 -15.77
CA VAL A 140 7.94 10.56 -17.15
C VAL A 140 8.33 9.10 -17.28
N ASP A 141 7.64 8.36 -18.16
CA ASP A 141 7.92 6.95 -18.44
C ASP A 141 9.34 6.72 -18.96
N HIS A 142 9.99 5.63 -18.53
CA HIS A 142 11.32 5.23 -18.98
C HIS A 142 11.35 4.77 -20.46
N GLY A 143 10.19 4.59 -21.10
CA GLY A 143 10.03 4.29 -22.51
C GLY A 143 9.97 2.80 -22.87
N LYS A 144 10.22 1.91 -21.91
CA LYS A 144 10.15 0.44 -22.09
C LYS A 144 9.92 -0.26 -20.74
N PRO A 145 9.37 -1.48 -20.77
CA PRO A 145 9.25 -2.27 -19.56
C PRO A 145 10.63 -2.69 -19.01
N ILE A 146 10.72 -2.79 -17.70
CA ILE A 146 11.92 -3.31 -17.00
C ILE A 146 11.77 -4.79 -16.64
N VAL A 147 10.52 -5.30 -16.56
CA VAL A 147 10.19 -6.72 -16.43
C VAL A 147 9.15 -7.07 -17.50
N SER A 148 9.50 -7.98 -18.42
CA SER A 148 8.62 -8.40 -19.51
C SER A 148 8.29 -9.89 -19.52
N LYS A 149 8.93 -10.68 -18.66
CA LYS A 149 8.78 -12.14 -18.62
C LYS A 149 8.80 -12.63 -17.17
N ALA A 150 8.05 -13.71 -16.92
CA ALA A 150 8.21 -14.48 -15.70
C ALA A 150 9.61 -15.11 -15.62
N PRO A 151 10.16 -15.33 -14.40
CA PRO A 151 11.35 -16.13 -14.22
C PRO A 151 11.16 -17.53 -14.83
N GLU A 152 12.27 -18.16 -15.22
CA GLU A 152 12.24 -19.52 -15.76
C GLU A 152 11.52 -20.50 -14.82
N GLY A 153 10.64 -21.32 -15.35
CA GLY A 153 9.82 -22.27 -14.61
C GLY A 153 8.59 -21.67 -13.93
N CYS A 154 8.47 -20.35 -13.85
CA CYS A 154 7.31 -19.69 -13.25
C CYS A 154 6.18 -19.47 -14.27
N ARG A 155 4.93 -19.59 -13.78
CA ARG A 155 3.71 -19.27 -14.55
C ARG A 155 2.91 -18.23 -13.78
N GLY A 156 2.42 -17.21 -14.47
CA GLY A 156 1.63 -16.12 -13.88
C GLY A 156 1.95 -14.78 -14.52
N GLN A 157 1.47 -13.71 -13.89
CA GLN A 157 1.59 -12.36 -14.44
C GLN A 157 2.75 -11.60 -13.78
N GLN A 158 3.35 -10.66 -14.54
CA GLN A 158 4.34 -9.71 -14.03
C GLN A 158 3.57 -8.45 -13.56
N ILE A 159 3.02 -8.56 -12.35
CA ILE A 159 2.24 -7.49 -11.69
C ILE A 159 2.68 -7.32 -10.24
N ASP A 160 2.08 -6.36 -9.57
CA ASP A 160 2.19 -6.12 -8.13
C ASP A 160 3.64 -5.91 -7.71
N VAL A 161 4.20 -4.88 -8.27
CA VAL A 161 5.59 -4.55 -8.02
C VAL A 161 5.75 -3.87 -6.65
N ASP A 162 6.79 -4.26 -5.92
CA ASP A 162 7.29 -3.53 -4.75
C ASP A 162 8.76 -3.15 -4.94
N VAL A 163 9.16 -2.02 -4.40
CA VAL A 163 10.52 -1.50 -4.47
C VAL A 163 11.04 -1.14 -3.08
N PHE A 164 12.18 -1.72 -2.73
CA PHE A 164 12.77 -1.57 -1.40
C PHE A 164 14.25 -1.19 -1.48
N ILE A 165 14.65 -0.13 -0.76
CA ILE A 165 16.08 0.18 -0.56
C ILE A 165 16.50 -0.36 0.79
N ASP A 166 17.36 -1.36 0.78
CA ASP A 166 17.86 -1.97 2.00
C ASP A 166 18.61 -0.93 2.85
N PRO A 167 18.17 -0.64 4.08
CA PRO A 167 18.81 0.38 4.92
C PRO A 167 20.23 0.00 5.36
N ARG A 168 20.62 -1.26 5.26
CA ARG A 168 21.95 -1.76 5.61
C ARG A 168 22.94 -1.60 4.48
N SER A 169 22.63 -2.17 3.32
CA SER A 169 23.52 -2.17 2.15
C SER A 169 23.36 -0.97 1.23
N LYS A 170 22.26 -0.23 1.38
CA LYS A 170 21.81 0.87 0.49
C LYS A 170 21.56 0.40 -0.95
N LYS A 171 21.39 -0.89 -1.16
CA LYS A 171 21.05 -1.46 -2.46
C LYS A 171 19.56 -1.46 -2.68
N PRO A 172 19.08 -1.11 -3.88
CA PRO A 172 17.67 -1.20 -4.23
C PRO A 172 17.33 -2.61 -4.72
N TYR A 173 16.13 -3.06 -4.37
CA TYR A 173 15.55 -4.34 -4.78
C TYR A 173 14.17 -4.12 -5.35
N LEU A 174 13.78 -4.96 -6.29
CA LEU A 174 12.45 -5.03 -6.87
C LEU A 174 11.86 -6.40 -6.60
N TYR A 175 10.58 -6.44 -6.21
CA TYR A 175 9.82 -7.67 -6.02
C TYR A 175 8.54 -7.60 -6.85
N TRP A 176 8.05 -8.74 -7.34
CA TRP A 176 6.85 -8.78 -8.16
C TRP A 176 6.30 -10.20 -8.31
N GLY A 177 5.10 -10.33 -8.87
CA GLY A 177 4.55 -11.55 -9.42
C GLY A 177 3.19 -11.93 -8.87
N ASN A 178 2.39 -12.55 -9.72
CA ASN A 178 1.12 -13.19 -9.40
C ASN A 178 1.25 -14.68 -9.71
N GLY A 179 0.94 -15.54 -8.73
CA GLY A 179 1.19 -16.98 -8.79
C GLY A 179 2.64 -17.39 -8.49
N TYR A 180 3.53 -16.43 -8.35
CA TYR A 180 4.91 -16.59 -7.90
C TYR A 180 5.42 -15.26 -7.31
N MET A 181 6.35 -15.31 -6.39
CA MET A 181 7.11 -14.15 -5.94
C MET A 181 8.50 -14.19 -6.55
N ALA A 182 8.88 -13.16 -7.28
CA ALA A 182 10.25 -12.96 -7.74
C ALA A 182 10.88 -11.76 -7.03
N GLY A 183 12.19 -11.74 -6.92
CA GLY A 183 12.96 -10.59 -6.42
C GLY A 183 14.31 -10.48 -7.10
N ALA A 184 14.79 -9.24 -7.30
CA ALA A 184 16.09 -8.96 -7.89
C ALA A 184 16.67 -7.64 -7.37
N GLU A 185 18.01 -7.53 -7.36
CA GLU A 185 18.68 -6.23 -7.12
C GLU A 185 18.53 -5.34 -8.35
N LEU A 186 18.14 -4.09 -8.15
CA LEU A 186 18.22 -3.04 -9.16
C LEU A 186 19.64 -2.45 -9.23
N GLN A 187 19.99 -1.87 -10.36
CA GLN A 187 21.14 -0.99 -10.43
C GLN A 187 20.86 0.34 -9.72
N LYS A 188 21.89 1.14 -9.50
CA LYS A 188 21.76 2.46 -8.86
C LYS A 188 20.90 3.45 -9.64
N ASP A 189 20.68 3.19 -10.92
CA ASP A 189 19.81 3.98 -11.79
C ASP A 189 18.31 3.79 -11.46
N MET A 190 17.97 2.80 -10.64
CA MET A 190 16.60 2.45 -10.25
C MET A 190 15.71 1.98 -11.43
N THR A 191 16.26 1.81 -12.64
CA THR A 191 15.50 1.48 -13.85
C THR A 191 15.99 0.18 -14.52
N THR A 192 17.04 -0.42 -13.99
CA THR A 192 17.67 -1.62 -14.57
C THR A 192 17.79 -2.72 -13.50
N ILE A 193 17.20 -3.89 -13.80
CA ILE A 193 17.39 -5.09 -12.97
C ILE A 193 18.78 -5.69 -13.23
N LYS A 194 19.39 -6.26 -12.19
CA LYS A 194 20.57 -7.12 -12.32
C LYS A 194 20.13 -8.57 -12.49
N PRO A 195 20.10 -9.13 -13.70
CA PRO A 195 19.50 -10.45 -13.97
C PRO A 195 20.13 -11.58 -13.16
N GLN A 196 21.44 -11.50 -12.88
CA GLN A 196 22.19 -12.51 -12.12
C GLN A 196 21.80 -12.59 -10.63
N THR A 197 21.04 -11.60 -10.13
CA THR A 197 20.56 -11.57 -8.75
C THR A 197 19.14 -12.06 -8.60
N MET A 198 18.43 -12.28 -9.73
CA MET A 198 17.03 -12.70 -9.75
C MET A 198 16.85 -14.05 -9.04
N LYS A 199 15.86 -14.12 -8.18
CA LYS A 199 15.45 -15.33 -7.46
C LYS A 199 13.94 -15.45 -7.45
N VAL A 200 13.47 -16.69 -7.42
CA VAL A 200 12.11 -17.03 -7.05
C VAL A 200 12.07 -17.17 -5.52
N LEU A 201 11.21 -16.41 -4.89
CA LEU A 201 11.10 -16.28 -3.44
C LEU A 201 9.77 -16.83 -2.91
N THR A 202 8.92 -17.38 -3.79
CA THR A 202 7.59 -17.88 -3.41
C THR A 202 7.70 -18.80 -2.20
N PRO A 203 7.01 -18.51 -1.08
CA PRO A 203 6.96 -19.39 0.06
C PRO A 203 6.33 -20.73 -0.30
N GLU A 204 6.90 -21.82 0.17
CA GLU A 204 6.38 -23.17 -0.10
C GLU A 204 5.28 -23.53 0.89
N GLY A 205 4.30 -24.32 0.42
CA GLY A 205 3.19 -24.87 1.22
C GLY A 205 2.04 -23.87 1.41
N GLY A 206 1.25 -24.11 2.46
CA GLY A 206 0.08 -23.30 2.79
C GLY A 206 -1.18 -23.63 1.99
N THR A 207 -2.28 -23.04 2.39
CA THR A 207 -3.58 -23.09 1.74
C THR A 207 -4.08 -21.68 1.45
N LEU A 208 -5.13 -21.54 0.62
CA LEU A 208 -5.77 -20.24 0.38
C LEU A 208 -6.37 -19.61 1.65
N GLN A 209 -6.52 -20.40 2.72
CA GLN A 209 -7.06 -19.94 4.00
C GLN A 209 -5.98 -19.49 4.98
N ASP A 210 -4.71 -19.78 4.72
CA ASP A 210 -3.63 -19.43 5.66
C ASP A 210 -2.51 -18.60 5.02
N TYR A 211 -1.60 -19.14 4.23
CA TYR A 211 -0.45 -18.38 3.74
C TYR A 211 -0.01 -18.67 2.30
N ALA A 212 -0.81 -19.35 1.52
CA ALA A 212 -0.45 -19.61 0.12
C ALA A 212 -0.26 -18.28 -0.64
N TYR A 213 0.90 -18.11 -1.23
CA TYR A 213 1.22 -16.92 -2.00
C TYR A 213 0.31 -16.81 -3.23
N ARG A 214 -0.40 -15.69 -3.32
CA ARG A 214 -1.16 -15.34 -4.52
C ARG A 214 -0.48 -14.23 -5.30
N GLU A 215 -0.23 -13.07 -4.65
CA GLU A 215 0.26 -11.84 -5.29
C GLU A 215 0.71 -10.80 -4.26
N ALA A 216 0.97 -9.56 -4.70
CA ALA A 216 1.24 -8.39 -3.88
C ALA A 216 2.40 -8.57 -2.88
N PRO A 217 3.61 -8.90 -3.33
CA PRO A 217 4.76 -8.92 -2.44
C PRO A 217 5.05 -7.52 -1.93
N TYR A 218 5.33 -7.40 -0.63
CA TYR A 218 5.76 -6.17 0.02
C TYR A 218 6.89 -6.45 1.01
N VAL A 219 7.96 -5.65 0.98
CA VAL A 219 9.15 -5.92 1.80
C VAL A 219 9.56 -4.70 2.61
N PHE A 220 9.76 -4.89 3.90
CA PHE A 220 10.32 -3.87 4.77
C PHE A 220 11.36 -4.46 5.75
N TYR A 221 12.12 -3.57 6.39
CA TYR A 221 13.15 -3.95 7.35
C TYR A 221 12.90 -3.30 8.71
N ARG A 222 12.97 -4.11 9.78
CA ARG A 222 12.89 -3.63 11.15
C ARG A 222 13.81 -4.45 12.05
N ASN A 223 14.65 -3.78 12.84
CA ASN A 223 15.49 -4.40 13.90
C ASN A 223 16.27 -5.65 13.47
N GLY A 224 16.88 -5.66 12.30
CA GLY A 224 17.70 -6.79 11.82
C GLY A 224 16.93 -7.87 11.08
N ILE A 225 15.63 -7.70 10.87
CA ILE A 225 14.73 -8.66 10.23
C ILE A 225 14.15 -8.03 8.96
N TYR A 226 14.19 -8.77 7.85
CA TYR A 226 13.44 -8.46 6.64
C TYR A 226 12.10 -9.16 6.72
N TYR A 227 11.03 -8.41 6.62
CA TYR A 227 9.66 -8.90 6.58
C TYR A 227 9.20 -8.95 5.14
N PHE A 228 8.66 -10.08 4.74
CA PHE A 228 8.04 -10.30 3.46
C PHE A 228 6.56 -10.52 3.69
N MET A 229 5.73 -9.66 3.15
CA MET A 229 4.27 -9.76 3.20
C MET A 229 3.74 -10.08 1.80
N TRP A 230 2.61 -10.71 1.73
CA TRP A 230 1.93 -11.04 0.48
C TRP A 230 0.45 -11.25 0.68
N SER A 231 -0.31 -11.18 -0.40
CA SER A 231 -1.73 -11.48 -0.40
C SER A 231 -1.99 -12.96 -0.67
N VAL A 232 -3.00 -13.47 0.01
CA VAL A 232 -3.52 -14.85 -0.07
C VAL A 232 -4.93 -14.80 -0.64
N ASP A 233 -5.30 -15.79 -1.47
CA ASP A 233 -6.57 -15.87 -2.18
C ASP A 233 -6.68 -14.86 -3.35
N ASP A 234 -7.86 -14.59 -3.85
CA ASP A 234 -8.13 -13.69 -4.99
C ASP A 234 -8.69 -12.36 -4.53
N THR A 235 -8.29 -11.27 -5.17
CA THR A 235 -8.71 -9.91 -4.79
C THR A 235 -10.22 -9.66 -4.87
N GLY A 236 -10.99 -10.52 -5.54
CA GLY A 236 -12.46 -10.51 -5.52
C GLY A 236 -13.06 -11.39 -4.42
N SER A 237 -12.25 -12.07 -3.63
CA SER A 237 -12.70 -12.95 -2.54
C SER A 237 -12.87 -12.19 -1.24
N ALA A 238 -13.96 -12.44 -0.51
CA ALA A 238 -14.12 -11.97 0.87
C ALA A 238 -12.98 -12.42 1.79
N ASN A 239 -12.35 -13.56 1.48
CA ASN A 239 -11.25 -14.15 2.23
C ASN A 239 -9.86 -13.63 1.79
N TYR A 240 -9.77 -12.68 0.87
CA TYR A 240 -8.50 -12.05 0.50
C TYR A 240 -7.86 -11.42 1.74
N HIS A 241 -6.63 -11.81 2.08
CA HIS A 241 -5.98 -11.42 3.32
C HIS A 241 -4.46 -11.35 3.18
N VAL A 242 -3.77 -10.81 4.17
CA VAL A 242 -2.30 -10.65 4.19
C VAL A 242 -1.66 -11.70 5.07
N ALA A 243 -0.68 -12.41 4.52
CA ALA A 243 0.24 -13.25 5.27
C ALA A 243 1.67 -12.72 5.21
N TYR A 244 2.57 -13.25 6.08
CA TYR A 244 3.96 -12.84 6.10
C TYR A 244 4.92 -13.97 6.49
N GLY A 245 6.16 -13.72 6.15
CA GLY A 245 7.32 -14.45 6.63
C GLY A 245 8.51 -13.52 6.83
N THR A 246 9.60 -14.05 7.31
CA THR A 246 10.81 -13.27 7.61
C THR A 246 12.06 -13.86 6.97
N SER A 247 13.08 -13.02 6.82
CA SER A 247 14.39 -13.44 6.32
C SER A 247 15.52 -12.65 6.99
N LYS A 248 16.75 -13.14 6.88
CA LYS A 248 17.98 -12.40 7.21
C LYS A 248 18.60 -11.70 5.99
N SER A 249 17.98 -11.85 4.83
CA SER A 249 18.44 -11.30 3.55
C SER A 249 17.29 -10.71 2.75
N PRO A 250 17.48 -9.61 2.00
CA PRO A 250 16.47 -9.04 1.13
C PRO A 250 16.07 -9.96 -0.05
N LEU A 251 16.84 -10.98 -0.35
CA LEU A 251 16.55 -11.98 -1.39
C LEU A 251 16.41 -13.39 -0.79
N GLY A 252 15.73 -13.48 0.35
CA GLY A 252 15.40 -14.74 1.00
C GLY A 252 16.61 -15.57 1.49
N PRO A 253 16.40 -16.85 1.85
CA PRO A 253 15.11 -17.54 1.84
C PRO A 253 14.12 -16.96 2.86
N ILE A 254 12.82 -17.09 2.58
CA ILE A 254 11.74 -16.65 3.46
C ILE A 254 11.33 -17.81 4.37
N THR A 255 11.30 -17.56 5.67
CA THR A 255 10.68 -18.46 6.66
C THR A 255 9.30 -17.93 6.97
N VAL A 256 8.26 -18.68 6.62
CA VAL A 256 6.87 -18.33 6.94
C VAL A 256 6.69 -18.25 8.45
N ALA A 257 6.00 -17.24 8.93
CA ALA A 257 5.73 -17.06 10.36
C ALA A 257 4.86 -18.22 10.88
N LYS A 258 5.02 -18.56 12.18
CA LYS A 258 4.20 -19.61 12.81
C LYS A 258 2.71 -19.26 12.79
N GLU A 259 2.41 -17.98 13.01
CA GLU A 259 1.09 -17.38 12.86
C GLU A 259 1.19 -16.35 11.72
N PRO A 260 0.96 -16.77 10.47
CA PRO A 260 1.34 -15.97 9.32
C PRO A 260 0.35 -14.86 8.97
N ILE A 261 -0.91 -14.92 9.44
CA ILE A 261 -1.95 -13.96 9.06
C ILE A 261 -1.72 -12.63 9.79
N VAL A 262 -1.52 -11.57 8.99
CA VAL A 262 -1.33 -10.20 9.49
C VAL A 262 -2.66 -9.49 9.68
N ILE A 263 -3.52 -9.53 8.67
CA ILE A 263 -4.86 -8.93 8.68
C ILE A 263 -5.77 -9.78 7.79
N GLN A 264 -7.01 -9.95 8.20
CA GLN A 264 -8.04 -10.71 7.49
C GLN A 264 -9.41 -10.09 7.69
N GLN A 265 -10.40 -10.61 6.96
CA GLN A 265 -11.79 -10.17 7.07
C GLN A 265 -12.32 -10.18 8.51
N ASP A 266 -13.24 -9.27 8.79
CA ASP A 266 -14.08 -9.25 9.99
C ASP A 266 -15.57 -9.18 9.59
N PRO A 267 -16.21 -10.32 9.32
CA PRO A 267 -17.61 -10.35 8.89
C PRO A 267 -18.60 -9.78 9.92
N ALA A 268 -18.25 -9.82 11.22
CA ALA A 268 -19.09 -9.24 12.27
C ALA A 268 -19.25 -7.72 12.11
N HIS A 269 -18.25 -7.07 11.53
CA HIS A 269 -18.24 -5.64 11.25
C HIS A 269 -18.36 -5.31 9.75
N ALA A 270 -18.77 -6.31 8.92
CA ALA A 270 -18.90 -6.18 7.46
C ALA A 270 -17.62 -5.70 6.76
N ILE A 271 -16.46 -6.21 7.18
CA ILE A 271 -15.15 -5.97 6.59
C ILE A 271 -14.69 -7.22 5.86
N TYR A 272 -14.34 -7.11 4.57
CA TYR A 272 -14.03 -8.22 3.69
C TYR A 272 -12.86 -7.90 2.77
N GLY A 273 -12.07 -8.91 2.40
CA GLY A 273 -11.03 -8.79 1.39
C GLY A 273 -9.93 -7.80 1.74
N THR A 274 -9.42 -7.88 2.96
CA THR A 274 -8.44 -6.95 3.54
C THR A 274 -7.02 -7.37 3.17
N ALA A 275 -6.53 -6.96 1.99
CA ALA A 275 -5.19 -7.35 1.56
C ALA A 275 -4.53 -6.31 0.63
N HIS A 276 -3.51 -6.71 -0.11
CA HIS A 276 -2.68 -5.90 -0.99
C HIS A 276 -2.19 -4.65 -0.27
N ASN A 277 -1.25 -4.84 0.62
CA ASN A 277 -0.82 -3.82 1.57
C ASN A 277 0.52 -3.17 1.20
N SER A 278 0.69 -1.98 1.73
CA SER A 278 1.97 -1.34 2.02
C SER A 278 2.09 -1.02 3.51
N VAL A 279 3.28 -0.64 3.96
CA VAL A 279 3.54 -0.36 5.38
C VAL A 279 4.31 0.95 5.53
N ILE A 280 3.94 1.76 6.53
CA ILE A 280 4.67 2.98 6.85
C ILE A 280 5.11 3.00 8.30
N ASN A 281 6.36 3.38 8.51
CA ASN A 281 6.89 3.75 9.82
C ASN A 281 6.86 5.27 9.98
N ILE A 282 6.38 5.75 11.12
CA ILE A 282 6.44 7.17 11.44
C ILE A 282 7.91 7.57 11.65
N PRO A 283 8.44 8.53 10.89
CA PRO A 283 9.85 8.90 10.96
C PRO A 283 10.33 9.23 12.37
N GLY A 284 11.42 8.59 12.78
CA GLY A 284 12.04 8.80 14.10
C GLY A 284 11.37 8.06 15.25
N THR A 285 10.41 7.19 14.99
CA THR A 285 9.70 6.38 16.01
C THR A 285 9.72 4.89 15.66
N ASP A 286 9.17 4.05 16.52
CA ASP A 286 8.83 2.63 16.23
C ASP A 286 7.29 2.46 16.12
N GLU A 287 6.62 3.46 15.59
CA GLU A 287 5.19 3.45 15.33
C GLU A 287 4.94 3.11 13.87
N TRP A 288 4.12 2.08 13.61
CA TRP A 288 3.91 1.47 12.30
C TRP A 288 2.44 1.39 11.96
N TYR A 289 2.13 1.54 10.67
CA TYR A 289 0.79 1.38 10.12
C TYR A 289 0.84 0.50 8.88
N ILE A 290 -0.19 -0.33 8.72
CA ILE A 290 -0.49 -1.06 7.49
C ILE A 290 -1.55 -0.29 6.71
N VAL A 291 -1.28 -0.05 5.42
CA VAL A 291 -2.24 0.54 4.48
C VAL A 291 -2.61 -0.55 3.50
N TYR A 292 -3.89 -0.79 3.30
CA TYR A 292 -4.38 -1.93 2.55
C TYR A 292 -5.69 -1.55 1.84
N HIS A 293 -6.15 -2.35 0.90
CA HIS A 293 -7.52 -2.22 0.46
C HIS A 293 -8.44 -3.26 1.09
N ARG A 294 -9.73 -2.97 1.10
CA ARG A 294 -10.82 -3.90 1.40
C ARG A 294 -11.88 -3.81 0.32
N ILE A 295 -12.69 -4.85 0.16
CA ILE A 295 -13.87 -4.81 -0.71
C ILE A 295 -14.94 -3.93 -0.05
N ASN A 296 -15.52 -3.00 -0.81
CA ASN A 296 -16.67 -2.25 -0.34
C ASN A 296 -17.83 -3.20 -0.07
N LYS A 297 -18.40 -3.13 1.12
CA LYS A 297 -19.39 -4.09 1.63
C LYS A 297 -20.67 -4.22 0.78
N TYR A 298 -21.00 -3.21 -0.01
CA TYR A 298 -22.16 -3.24 -0.90
C TYR A 298 -21.90 -4.04 -2.19
N PHE A 299 -20.63 -4.33 -2.49
CA PHE A 299 -20.21 -5.03 -3.70
C PHE A 299 -19.61 -6.41 -3.40
N ILE A 300 -19.87 -6.96 -2.20
CA ILE A 300 -19.25 -8.24 -1.78
C ILE A 300 -19.76 -9.46 -2.55
N LYS A 301 -20.91 -9.37 -3.22
CA LYS A 301 -21.45 -10.47 -4.02
C LYS A 301 -20.74 -10.55 -5.37
N ALA A 302 -20.58 -11.76 -5.90
CA ALA A 302 -19.84 -12.00 -7.14
C ALA A 302 -20.39 -11.26 -8.36
N ASP A 303 -21.72 -11.10 -8.46
CA ASP A 303 -22.41 -10.38 -9.54
C ASP A 303 -22.24 -8.85 -9.46
N GLU A 304 -21.80 -8.34 -8.32
CA GLU A 304 -21.49 -6.92 -8.09
C GLU A 304 -20.03 -6.58 -8.33
N GLN A 305 -19.21 -7.51 -8.81
CA GLN A 305 -17.80 -7.36 -9.15
C GLN A 305 -16.94 -6.82 -7.99
N PRO A 306 -16.85 -7.55 -6.87
CA PRO A 306 -16.16 -7.09 -5.67
C PRO A 306 -14.70 -6.69 -5.93
N GLY A 307 -14.00 -7.38 -6.82
CA GLY A 307 -12.60 -7.12 -7.14
C GLY A 307 -12.29 -5.80 -7.82
N VAL A 308 -13.31 -5.01 -8.22
CA VAL A 308 -13.14 -3.67 -8.81
C VAL A 308 -13.87 -2.57 -8.02
N HIS A 309 -14.32 -2.88 -6.81
CA HIS A 309 -14.97 -1.94 -5.90
C HIS A 309 -14.29 -1.97 -4.53
N ARG A 310 -13.02 -1.60 -4.50
CA ARG A 310 -12.17 -1.66 -3.33
C ARG A 310 -11.93 -0.27 -2.74
N GLU A 311 -11.69 -0.22 -1.44
CA GLU A 311 -11.51 1.00 -0.65
C GLU A 311 -10.19 0.96 0.10
N VAL A 312 -9.46 2.06 0.17
CA VAL A 312 -8.18 2.15 0.90
C VAL A 312 -8.42 2.42 2.37
N CYS A 313 -7.79 1.60 3.20
CA CYS A 313 -7.83 1.65 4.65
C CYS A 313 -6.43 1.73 5.26
N ILE A 314 -6.34 2.18 6.51
CA ILE A 314 -5.11 2.22 7.28
C ILE A 314 -5.40 1.82 8.74
N ASP A 315 -4.57 0.94 9.31
CA ASP A 315 -4.65 0.53 10.70
C ASP A 315 -3.27 0.45 11.33
N ARG A 316 -3.22 0.56 12.65
CA ARG A 316 -1.98 0.44 13.40
C ARG A 316 -1.46 -0.99 13.36
N MET A 317 -0.18 -1.16 13.06
CA MET A 317 0.54 -2.43 13.07
C MET A 317 1.53 -2.47 14.23
N GLU A 318 1.48 -3.52 15.02
CA GLU A 318 2.34 -3.69 16.19
C GLU A 318 3.15 -4.98 16.11
N PHE A 319 4.23 -5.02 16.90
CA PHE A 319 5.13 -6.17 16.98
C PHE A 319 5.22 -6.70 18.39
N ASN A 320 5.41 -8.01 18.51
CA ASN A 320 5.79 -8.66 19.76
C ASN A 320 7.28 -8.41 20.07
N ALA A 321 7.70 -8.72 21.30
CA ALA A 321 9.08 -8.53 21.72
C ALA A 321 10.10 -9.37 20.92
N ASP A 322 9.66 -10.50 20.37
CA ASP A 322 10.48 -11.38 19.51
C ASP A 322 10.54 -10.91 18.04
N GLY A 323 9.82 -9.82 17.70
CA GLY A 323 9.74 -9.25 16.35
C GLY A 323 8.62 -9.83 15.50
N THR A 324 7.83 -10.78 15.96
CA THR A 324 6.66 -11.23 15.21
C THR A 324 5.60 -10.13 15.12
N ILE A 325 4.87 -10.08 14.00
CA ILE A 325 3.77 -9.11 13.82
C ILE A 325 2.58 -9.58 14.66
N LYS A 326 1.98 -8.67 15.42
CA LYS A 326 0.68 -8.93 16.07
C LYS A 326 -0.42 -8.89 15.01
N PRO A 327 -1.37 -9.83 15.03
CA PRO A 327 -2.53 -9.75 14.13
C PRO A 327 -3.22 -8.38 14.24
N VAL A 328 -3.46 -7.76 13.09
CA VAL A 328 -4.12 -6.45 13.00
C VAL A 328 -5.63 -6.69 12.94
N THR A 329 -6.36 -6.02 13.82
CA THR A 329 -7.82 -5.95 13.74
C THR A 329 -8.20 -4.81 12.80
N PRO A 330 -8.84 -5.10 11.65
CA PRO A 330 -9.25 -4.06 10.74
C PRO A 330 -10.33 -3.18 11.38
N THR A 331 -10.22 -1.87 11.19
CA THR A 331 -11.18 -0.92 11.76
C THR A 331 -12.17 -0.42 10.73
N ASN A 332 -13.32 -0.01 11.22
CA ASN A 332 -14.37 0.56 10.42
C ASN A 332 -15.00 1.73 11.18
N ALA A 333 -15.10 2.88 10.56
CA ALA A 333 -15.78 4.04 11.11
C ALA A 333 -16.62 4.71 10.04
N VAL A 334 -17.76 5.28 10.42
CA VAL A 334 -18.61 6.09 9.53
C VAL A 334 -18.58 7.52 10.01
N THR A 335 -18.30 8.45 9.09
CA THR A 335 -18.51 9.86 9.35
C THR A 335 -19.97 10.20 9.03
N ASN A 336 -20.70 10.64 10.05
CA ASN A 336 -22.04 11.17 9.86
C ASN A 336 -22.02 12.54 9.15
N LYS A 337 -23.15 12.97 8.63
CA LYS A 337 -23.29 14.28 7.95
C LYS A 337 -22.93 15.50 8.83
N ASP A 338 -22.96 15.35 10.12
CA ASP A 338 -22.59 16.38 11.10
C ASP A 338 -21.11 16.35 11.49
N GLY A 339 -20.31 15.44 10.90
CA GLY A 339 -18.90 15.27 11.18
C GLY A 339 -18.61 14.40 12.42
N SER A 340 -19.63 13.88 13.10
CA SER A 340 -19.45 12.89 14.17
C SER A 340 -19.05 11.53 13.58
N ILE A 341 -18.35 10.72 14.37
CA ILE A 341 -17.87 9.40 13.97
C ILE A 341 -18.54 8.36 14.84
N ASP A 342 -19.27 7.44 14.21
CA ASP A 342 -19.81 6.27 14.89
C ASP A 342 -18.85 5.09 14.68
N LEU A 343 -18.36 4.50 15.77
CA LEU A 343 -17.75 3.19 15.75
C LEU A 343 -18.82 2.16 15.44
N ILE A 344 -18.66 1.41 14.37
CA ILE A 344 -19.64 0.40 13.97
C ILE A 344 -19.42 -0.82 14.86
N THR A 345 -20.32 -1.03 15.79
CA THR A 345 -20.27 -2.17 16.70
C THR A 345 -21.19 -3.33 16.31
N ASP A 346 -22.11 -3.11 15.34
CA ASP A 346 -23.18 -4.09 15.05
C ASP A 346 -23.39 -4.44 13.56
N GLY A 347 -22.53 -3.96 12.68
CA GLY A 347 -22.60 -4.28 11.24
C GLY A 347 -23.75 -3.60 10.46
N THR A 348 -24.54 -2.74 11.09
CA THR A 348 -25.67 -2.03 10.45
C THR A 348 -25.25 -0.64 9.97
N ILE A 349 -24.48 -0.55 8.90
CA ILE A 349 -24.14 0.72 8.25
C ILE A 349 -25.25 1.05 7.23
N LYS A 350 -25.89 2.20 7.40
CA LYS A 350 -26.73 2.77 6.35
C LYS A 350 -25.84 3.31 5.21
N PRO A 351 -26.29 3.24 3.93
CA PRO A 351 -25.53 3.77 2.81
C PRO A 351 -25.18 5.24 3.05
N ILE A 352 -23.91 5.58 2.95
CA ILE A 352 -23.47 6.96 2.82
C ILE A 352 -23.82 7.37 1.38
N ASP A 353 -24.54 8.47 1.22
CA ASP A 353 -24.74 9.08 -0.08
C ASP A 353 -23.36 9.46 -0.64
N SER A 354 -22.90 8.69 -1.62
CA SER A 354 -21.53 8.69 -2.12
C SER A 354 -21.21 9.85 -3.05
N THR A 355 -21.86 11.00 -2.87
CA THR A 355 -21.50 12.21 -3.60
C THR A 355 -20.40 12.94 -2.81
N PRO A 356 -19.12 12.77 -3.14
CA PRO A 356 -18.06 13.53 -2.49
C PRO A 356 -18.20 14.98 -2.95
N SER A 357 -18.35 15.90 -2.02
CA SER A 357 -18.10 17.31 -2.30
C SER A 357 -16.60 17.51 -2.47
N ILE A 358 -16.10 17.26 -3.67
CA ILE A 358 -14.72 17.56 -4.05
C ILE A 358 -14.59 19.08 -4.08
N VAL A 359 -13.98 19.64 -3.07
CA VAL A 359 -13.49 21.01 -3.13
C VAL A 359 -12.24 21.00 -3.99
N ARG A 360 -12.40 21.17 -5.30
CA ARG A 360 -11.29 21.52 -6.20
C ARG A 360 -10.92 22.97 -5.92
N LYS A 361 -9.67 23.22 -5.56
CA LYS A 361 -9.02 24.53 -5.65
C LYS A 361 -7.92 24.46 -6.67
#